data_d5615603092334e3484a39e23d405f1c
#
_entry.id   d5615603092334e3484a39e23d405f1c
#
_cell.length_a   1.000
_cell.length_b   1.000
_cell.length_c   1.000
_cell.angle_alpha   90.00
_cell.angle_beta   90.00
_cell.angle_gamma   90.00
#
_symmetry.space_group_name_H-M   'P 1'
#
loop_
_entity.id
_entity.type
_entity.pdbx_description
1 polymer ?
#
loop_
_entity_poly.entity_id
_entity_poly.type
_entity_poly.pdbx_seq_one_letter_code
_entity_poly.pdbx_strand_id
1 'polypeptide(L)'
;MALLLLSTTSAQQSSMKINTLRFQLPQGECLCIRPATHDDDQFLLSVYDSTRQEELDQAEWESGQREAFLKWQFDLQRGEYEARFPDAEYYVILLDDRPAGRIWIGTDENQMRLLDIALLPEFQNRGAGTVLLRWLIDRAKGANKPLRHMVFVLNNEAHKFYERLGFLIIEDLGAYRHMEWKSEPPAVDR
;
A
#
# COMPACT_ATOMS: atom_id res chain seq x y z
N MET A 1 -35.66 -7.29 44.91
CA MET A 1 -35.82 -6.71 43.57
C MET A 1 -34.46 -6.14 43.14
N ALA A 2 -33.65 -6.95 42.49
CA ALA A 2 -32.28 -6.63 42.12
C ALA A 2 -32.21 -6.34 40.62
N LEU A 3 -31.80 -5.12 40.29
CA LEU A 3 -31.62 -4.64 38.91
C LEU A 3 -30.26 -5.13 38.42
N LEU A 4 -30.25 -6.03 37.42
CA LEU A 4 -29.04 -6.44 36.68
C LEU A 4 -28.72 -5.33 35.68
N LEU A 5 -27.61 -4.63 35.91
CA LEU A 5 -26.96 -3.76 34.93
C LEU A 5 -26.13 -4.64 33.98
N LEU A 6 -26.62 -4.82 32.78
CA LEU A 6 -25.85 -5.37 31.65
C LEU A 6 -24.85 -4.32 31.17
N SER A 7 -23.60 -4.47 31.56
CA SER A 7 -22.48 -3.73 30.97
C SER A 7 -22.18 -4.29 29.59
N THR A 8 -22.58 -3.59 28.53
CA THR A 8 -22.11 -3.82 27.16
C THR A 8 -20.66 -3.39 27.08
N THR A 9 -19.78 -4.35 27.15
CA THR A 9 -18.36 -4.15 26.83
C THR A 9 -18.25 -3.97 25.31
N SER A 10 -18.19 -2.71 24.88
CA SER A 10 -17.79 -2.36 23.51
C SER A 10 -16.34 -2.79 23.36
N ALA A 11 -16.13 -3.85 22.59
CA ALA A 11 -14.80 -4.28 22.18
C ALA A 11 -14.24 -3.20 21.24
N GLN A 12 -13.47 -2.28 21.79
CA GLN A 12 -12.56 -1.42 21.04
C GLN A 12 -11.50 -2.34 20.42
N GLN A 13 -11.71 -2.72 19.18
CA GLN A 13 -10.61 -3.17 18.31
C GLN A 13 -9.72 -1.96 18.03
N SER A 14 -8.82 -1.71 18.97
CA SER A 14 -7.70 -0.80 18.75
C SER A 14 -6.88 -1.36 17.61
N SER A 15 -6.96 -0.74 16.44
CA SER A 15 -6.03 -0.96 15.35
C SER A 15 -4.64 -0.69 15.93
N MET A 16 -3.86 -1.74 16.19
CA MET A 16 -2.48 -1.62 16.61
C MET A 16 -1.72 -0.98 15.46
N LYS A 17 -1.53 0.35 15.52
CA LYS A 17 -0.61 1.05 14.61
C LYS A 17 0.74 0.38 14.74
N ILE A 18 1.15 -0.29 13.67
CA ILE A 18 2.41 -1.02 13.65
C ILE A 18 3.52 0.02 13.77
N ASN A 19 4.35 -0.12 14.79
CA ASN A 19 5.60 0.61 14.91
C ASN A 19 6.55 0.17 13.79
N THR A 20 7.73 0.71 13.73
CA THR A 20 8.76 0.35 12.75
C THR A 20 8.93 -1.18 12.63
N LEU A 21 8.84 -1.71 11.41
CA LEU A 21 9.13 -3.11 11.08
C LEU A 21 10.43 -3.21 10.31
N ARG A 22 11.19 -4.29 10.56
CA ARG A 22 12.46 -4.57 9.90
C ARG A 22 12.43 -5.94 9.25
N PHE A 23 13.00 -6.02 8.05
CA PHE A 23 13.12 -7.23 7.25
C PHE A 23 14.56 -7.32 6.71
N GLN A 24 15.00 -8.53 6.41
CA GLN A 24 16.27 -8.75 5.74
C GLN A 24 16.01 -9.08 4.27
N LEU A 25 16.65 -8.37 3.34
CA LEU A 25 16.63 -8.73 1.93
C LEU A 25 17.63 -9.87 1.62
N PRO A 26 17.41 -10.63 0.54
CA PRO A 26 18.30 -11.74 0.17
C PRO A 26 19.77 -11.33 -0.03
N GLN A 27 20.02 -10.07 -0.43
CA GLN A 27 21.36 -9.53 -0.65
C GLN A 27 22.04 -9.02 0.63
N GLY A 28 21.35 -9.08 1.78
CA GLY A 28 21.88 -8.64 3.07
C GLY A 28 21.48 -7.21 3.46
N GLU A 29 20.81 -6.46 2.58
CA GLU A 29 20.32 -5.10 2.90
C GLU A 29 19.18 -5.16 3.94
N CYS A 30 19.12 -4.17 4.82
CA CYS A 30 18.07 -4.01 5.81
C CYS A 30 16.90 -3.22 5.21
N LEU A 31 15.76 -3.87 5.02
CA LEU A 31 14.51 -3.22 4.64
C LEU A 31 13.73 -2.87 5.90
N CYS A 32 13.29 -1.63 6.00
CA CYS A 32 12.50 -1.13 7.12
C CYS A 32 11.27 -0.39 6.61
N ILE A 33 10.15 -0.49 7.32
CA ILE A 33 9.01 0.43 7.15
C ILE A 33 8.71 1.09 8.49
N ARG A 34 8.47 2.39 8.47
CA ARG A 34 8.04 3.16 9.62
C ARG A 34 6.84 4.03 9.28
N PRO A 35 5.99 4.39 10.24
CA PRO A 35 4.92 5.34 10.01
C PRO A 35 5.47 6.63 9.38
N ALA A 36 4.74 7.15 8.39
CA ALA A 36 5.00 8.45 7.81
C ALA A 36 4.59 9.55 8.79
N THR A 37 5.32 10.65 8.76
CA THR A 37 5.05 11.86 9.53
C THR A 37 4.96 13.07 8.58
N HIS A 38 4.58 14.23 9.08
CA HIS A 38 4.58 15.46 8.27
C HIS A 38 5.97 15.84 7.73
N ASP A 39 7.04 15.46 8.43
CA ASP A 39 8.40 15.71 7.96
C ASP A 39 8.72 14.93 6.68
N ASP A 40 7.95 13.90 6.36
CA ASP A 40 8.11 13.07 5.17
C ASP A 40 7.35 13.60 3.94
N ASP A 41 6.50 14.63 4.07
CA ASP A 41 5.59 15.06 3.01
C ASP A 41 6.35 15.44 1.71
N GLN A 42 7.49 16.11 1.81
CA GLN A 42 8.32 16.44 0.65
C GLN A 42 8.92 15.19 -0.01
N PHE A 43 9.40 14.24 0.79
CA PHE A 43 9.90 12.96 0.29
C PHE A 43 8.78 12.15 -0.38
N LEU A 44 7.61 12.05 0.25
CA LEU A 44 6.46 11.33 -0.31
C LEU A 44 5.97 11.93 -1.63
N LEU A 45 6.01 13.27 -1.76
CA LEU A 45 5.74 13.96 -3.01
C LEU A 45 6.79 13.63 -4.08
N SER A 46 8.09 13.55 -3.74
CA SER A 46 9.14 13.16 -4.68
C SER A 46 9.00 11.70 -5.16
N VAL A 47 8.57 10.79 -4.28
CA VAL A 47 8.22 9.41 -4.67
C VAL A 47 7.03 9.40 -5.62
N TYR A 48 6.01 10.23 -5.38
CA TYR A 48 4.87 10.36 -6.29
C TYR A 48 5.30 10.88 -7.66
N ASP A 49 6.12 11.92 -7.71
CA ASP A 49 6.69 12.49 -8.94
C ASP A 49 7.41 11.41 -9.76
N SER A 50 8.26 10.60 -9.13
CA SER A 50 8.99 9.54 -9.82
C SER A 50 8.07 8.50 -10.51
N THR A 51 6.85 8.31 -10.01
CA THR A 51 5.85 7.40 -10.62
C THR A 51 5.07 8.04 -11.77
N ARG A 52 5.15 9.37 -11.96
CA ARG A 52 4.41 10.14 -12.96
C ARG A 52 5.31 10.81 -14.00
N GLN A 53 6.61 10.64 -13.86
CA GLN A 53 7.59 11.36 -14.67
C GLN A 53 7.35 11.17 -16.17
N GLU A 54 7.19 9.92 -16.64
CA GLU A 54 6.95 9.63 -18.06
C GLU A 54 5.65 10.29 -18.59
N GLU A 55 4.61 10.39 -17.76
CA GLU A 55 3.34 11.02 -18.11
C GLU A 55 3.47 12.54 -18.17
N LEU A 56 4.11 13.14 -17.16
CA LEU A 56 4.25 14.58 -17.02
C LEU A 56 5.25 15.18 -18.01
N ASP A 57 6.27 14.43 -18.40
CA ASP A 57 7.27 14.86 -19.38
C ASP A 57 6.71 14.95 -20.82
N GLN A 58 5.50 14.41 -21.06
CA GLN A 58 4.81 14.53 -22.36
C GLN A 58 4.10 15.89 -22.56
N ALA A 59 3.96 16.69 -21.50
CA ALA A 59 3.31 17.99 -21.55
C ALA A 59 4.32 19.14 -21.41
N GLU A 60 4.04 20.25 -22.09
CA GLU A 60 4.76 21.51 -21.87
C GLU A 60 4.21 22.20 -20.63
N TRP A 61 5.09 22.62 -19.72
CA TRP A 61 4.72 23.26 -18.47
C TRP A 61 5.32 24.66 -18.38
N GLU A 62 4.53 25.61 -17.91
CA GLU A 62 5.07 26.90 -17.47
C GLU A 62 5.82 26.75 -16.13
N SER A 63 6.68 27.72 -15.82
CA SER A 63 7.47 27.69 -14.56
C SER A 63 6.55 27.56 -13.33
N GLY A 64 6.79 26.54 -12.49
CA GLY A 64 6.04 26.23 -11.29
C GLY A 64 4.68 25.54 -11.51
N GLN A 65 4.21 25.42 -12.75
CA GLN A 65 2.93 24.81 -13.06
C GLN A 65 2.95 23.29 -12.83
N ARG A 66 4.06 22.62 -13.22
CA ARG A 66 4.23 21.17 -13.04
C ARG A 66 4.21 20.78 -11.55
N GLU A 67 4.93 21.50 -10.72
CA GLU A 67 4.99 21.27 -9.28
C GLU A 67 3.64 21.48 -8.60
N ALA A 68 2.92 22.53 -8.98
CA ALA A 68 1.59 22.81 -8.45
C ALA A 68 0.57 21.74 -8.84
N PHE A 69 0.61 21.28 -10.09
CA PHE A 69 -0.25 20.22 -10.60
C PHE A 69 0.05 18.88 -9.90
N LEU A 70 1.33 18.52 -9.79
CA LEU A 70 1.79 17.31 -9.12
C LEU A 70 1.33 17.29 -7.65
N LYS A 71 1.52 18.41 -6.94
CA LYS A 71 1.09 18.53 -5.56
C LYS A 71 -0.43 18.41 -5.42
N TRP A 72 -1.18 19.05 -6.30
CA TRP A 72 -2.63 18.94 -6.30
C TRP A 72 -3.10 17.49 -6.53
N GLN A 73 -2.53 16.77 -7.50
CA GLN A 73 -2.86 15.36 -7.74
C GLN A 73 -2.52 14.47 -6.54
N PHE A 74 -1.35 14.69 -5.91
CA PHE A 74 -0.92 13.94 -4.74
C PHE A 74 -1.87 14.16 -3.55
N ASP A 75 -2.24 15.41 -3.27
CA ASP A 75 -3.17 15.76 -2.19
C ASP A 75 -4.57 15.18 -2.45
N LEU A 76 -5.04 15.20 -3.71
CA LEU A 76 -6.32 14.60 -4.10
C LEU A 76 -6.33 13.09 -3.87
N GLN A 77 -5.30 12.37 -4.33
CA GLN A 77 -5.17 10.92 -4.13
C GLN A 77 -5.15 10.57 -2.64
N ARG A 78 -4.38 11.31 -1.84
CA ARG A 78 -4.31 11.10 -0.39
C ARG A 78 -5.66 11.33 0.28
N GLY A 79 -6.35 12.41 -0.07
CA GLY A 79 -7.68 12.72 0.46
C GLY A 79 -8.73 11.66 0.12
N GLU A 80 -8.69 11.09 -1.10
CA GLU A 80 -9.57 9.97 -1.48
C GLU A 80 -9.30 8.71 -0.64
N TYR A 81 -8.04 8.39 -0.38
CA TYR A 81 -7.68 7.26 0.48
C TYR A 81 -8.11 7.47 1.93
N GLU A 82 -7.88 8.65 2.50
CA GLU A 82 -8.30 9.01 3.85
C GLU A 82 -9.83 8.97 4.02
N ALA A 83 -10.57 9.46 3.02
CA ALA A 83 -12.03 9.42 3.04
C ALA A 83 -12.59 7.99 2.98
N ARG A 84 -11.94 7.11 2.18
CA ARG A 84 -12.40 5.73 1.99
C ARG A 84 -11.92 4.77 3.08
N PHE A 85 -10.73 5.01 3.61
CA PHE A 85 -10.07 4.21 4.65
C PHE A 85 -9.57 5.12 5.77
N PRO A 86 -10.46 5.56 6.69
CA PRO A 86 -10.08 6.50 7.76
C PRO A 86 -8.94 5.99 8.67
N ASP A 87 -8.81 4.67 8.79
CA ASP A 87 -7.75 4.00 9.56
C ASP A 87 -6.58 3.53 8.69
N ALA A 88 -6.40 4.11 7.50
CA ALA A 88 -5.30 3.74 6.61
C ALA A 88 -3.92 3.93 7.28
N GLU A 89 -3.04 3.02 6.97
CA GLU A 89 -1.67 3.00 7.46
C GLU A 89 -0.75 3.54 6.36
N TYR A 90 -0.03 4.62 6.64
CA TYR A 90 0.91 5.27 5.71
C TYR A 90 2.32 5.05 6.21
N TYR A 91 3.15 4.37 5.42
CA TYR A 91 4.54 4.05 5.77
C TYR A 91 5.52 4.62 4.76
N VAL A 92 6.66 5.08 5.28
CA VAL A 92 7.89 5.27 4.51
C VAL A 92 8.66 3.97 4.50
N ILE A 93 9.15 3.57 3.33
CA ILE A 93 10.06 2.45 3.13
C ILE A 93 11.48 2.98 3.21
N LEU A 94 12.34 2.31 3.99
CA LEU A 94 13.77 2.59 4.07
C LEU A 94 14.57 1.37 3.64
N LEU A 95 15.67 1.60 2.94
CA LEU A 95 16.68 0.59 2.62
C LEU A 95 18.02 1.05 3.21
N ASP A 96 18.61 0.27 4.12
CA ASP A 96 19.81 0.63 4.89
C ASP A 96 19.68 2.05 5.49
N ASP A 97 18.56 2.29 6.19
CA ASP A 97 18.16 3.56 6.82
C ASP A 97 17.97 4.76 5.84
N ARG A 98 18.08 4.57 4.53
CA ARG A 98 17.83 5.59 3.51
C ARG A 98 16.37 5.54 3.05
N PRO A 99 15.64 6.67 3.02
CA PRO A 99 14.29 6.72 2.46
C PRO A 99 14.28 6.25 1.00
N ALA A 100 13.51 5.21 0.72
CA ALA A 100 13.54 4.49 -0.56
C ALA A 100 12.17 4.48 -1.27
N GLY A 101 11.07 4.75 -0.54
CA GLY A 101 9.73 4.69 -1.12
C GLY A 101 8.63 4.76 -0.08
N ARG A 102 7.45 4.33 -0.49
CA ARG A 102 6.26 4.31 0.37
C ARG A 102 5.43 3.05 0.18
N ILE A 103 4.66 2.67 1.21
CA ILE A 103 3.60 1.66 1.14
C ILE A 103 2.41 2.12 1.97
N TRP A 104 1.22 2.14 1.40
CA TRP A 104 -0.02 2.60 2.01
C TRP A 104 -1.05 1.50 2.00
N ILE A 105 -1.70 1.27 3.13
CA ILE A 105 -2.55 0.11 3.38
C ILE A 105 -3.87 0.57 3.99
N GLY A 106 -4.97 0.22 3.35
CA GLY A 106 -6.31 0.37 3.90
C GLY A 106 -6.83 -0.96 4.43
N THR A 107 -7.64 -0.92 5.47
CA THR A 107 -8.35 -2.10 5.97
C THR A 107 -9.77 -1.70 6.31
N ASP A 108 -10.73 -2.48 5.84
CA ASP A 108 -12.13 -2.38 6.23
C ASP A 108 -12.64 -3.75 6.75
N GLU A 109 -13.92 -3.86 7.02
CA GLU A 109 -14.52 -5.10 7.54
C GLU A 109 -14.34 -6.30 6.60
N ASN A 110 -14.30 -6.07 5.28
CA ASN A 110 -14.39 -7.09 4.25
C ASN A 110 -13.07 -7.41 3.55
N GLN A 111 -12.08 -6.51 3.63
CA GLN A 111 -10.84 -6.62 2.87
C GLN A 111 -9.68 -5.88 3.54
N MET A 112 -8.49 -6.29 3.16
CA MET A 112 -7.28 -5.48 3.25
C MET A 112 -6.95 -4.97 1.83
N ARG A 113 -6.51 -3.74 1.72
CA ARG A 113 -6.23 -3.11 0.43
C ARG A 113 -4.85 -2.49 0.42
N LEU A 114 -4.02 -2.90 -0.52
CA LEU A 114 -2.83 -2.16 -0.89
C LEU A 114 -3.30 -0.92 -1.66
N LEU A 115 -3.23 0.25 -1.02
CA LEU A 115 -3.64 1.52 -1.62
C LEU A 115 -2.58 2.01 -2.60
N ASP A 116 -1.31 1.93 -2.17
CA ASP A 116 -0.17 2.34 -2.98
C ASP A 116 1.11 1.66 -2.52
N ILE A 117 2.01 1.37 -3.46
CA ILE A 117 3.39 0.97 -3.21
C ILE A 117 4.27 1.54 -4.32
N ALA A 118 5.29 2.30 -3.94
CA ALA A 118 6.25 2.86 -4.87
C ALA A 118 7.65 2.90 -4.25
N LEU A 119 8.64 2.60 -5.07
CA LEU A 119 10.07 2.74 -4.75
C LEU A 119 10.69 3.70 -5.75
N LEU A 120 11.59 4.57 -5.27
CA LEU A 120 12.43 5.37 -6.14
C LEU A 120 13.25 4.46 -7.07
N PRO A 121 13.54 4.88 -8.32
CA PRO A 121 14.18 4.03 -9.33
C PRO A 121 15.46 3.34 -8.87
N GLU A 122 16.31 4.03 -8.12
CA GLU A 122 17.59 3.51 -7.60
C GLU A 122 17.44 2.41 -6.54
N PHE A 123 16.24 2.24 -5.96
CA PHE A 123 15.94 1.22 -4.96
C PHE A 123 15.08 0.08 -5.51
N GLN A 124 14.69 0.14 -6.78
CA GLN A 124 13.92 -0.92 -7.43
C GLN A 124 14.78 -2.16 -7.71
N ASN A 125 14.10 -3.28 -8.02
CA ASN A 125 14.73 -4.56 -8.40
C ASN A 125 15.68 -5.18 -7.38
N ARG A 126 15.57 -4.77 -6.09
CA ARG A 126 16.34 -5.31 -4.97
C ARG A 126 15.55 -6.29 -4.09
N GLY A 127 14.35 -6.66 -4.50
CA GLY A 127 13.49 -7.60 -3.78
C GLY A 127 12.60 -6.98 -2.69
N ALA A 128 12.73 -5.69 -2.39
CA ALA A 128 11.96 -5.01 -1.35
C ALA A 128 10.44 -5.14 -1.55
N GLY A 129 9.94 -4.91 -2.77
CA GLY A 129 8.53 -5.08 -3.10
C GLY A 129 8.03 -6.50 -2.81
N THR A 130 8.82 -7.52 -3.14
CA THR A 130 8.46 -8.93 -2.89
C THR A 130 8.34 -9.22 -1.39
N VAL A 131 9.29 -8.73 -0.59
CA VAL A 131 9.28 -8.93 0.87
C VAL A 131 8.07 -8.24 1.50
N LEU A 132 7.80 -6.99 1.12
CA LEU A 132 6.67 -6.22 1.62
C LEU A 132 5.32 -6.83 1.23
N LEU A 133 5.18 -7.29 -0.01
CA LEU A 133 3.94 -7.93 -0.45
C LEU A 133 3.69 -9.28 0.23
N ARG A 134 4.72 -10.09 0.46
CA ARG A 134 4.61 -11.34 1.23
C ARG A 134 4.18 -11.06 2.66
N TRP A 135 4.80 -10.10 3.32
CA TRP A 135 4.38 -9.64 4.65
C TRP A 135 2.91 -9.19 4.67
N LEU A 136 2.47 -8.44 3.65
CA LEU A 136 1.09 -7.98 3.57
C LEU A 136 0.10 -9.12 3.30
N ILE A 137 0.50 -10.10 2.48
CA ILE A 137 -0.25 -11.35 2.26
C ILE A 137 -0.41 -12.12 3.57
N ASP A 138 0.66 -12.27 4.35
CA ASP A 138 0.60 -12.97 5.64
C ASP A 138 -0.32 -12.23 6.64
N ARG A 139 -0.31 -10.90 6.65
CA ARG A 139 -1.28 -10.09 7.43
C ARG A 139 -2.72 -10.35 6.99
N ALA A 140 -2.97 -10.32 5.70
CA ALA A 140 -4.30 -10.55 5.13
C ALA A 140 -4.81 -11.96 5.47
N LYS A 141 -3.92 -12.97 5.34
CA LYS A 141 -4.19 -14.35 5.74
C LYS A 141 -4.52 -14.45 7.23
N GLY A 142 -3.71 -13.85 8.09
CA GLY A 142 -3.94 -13.85 9.55
C GLY A 142 -5.24 -13.15 9.96
N ALA A 143 -5.68 -12.15 9.19
CA ALA A 143 -6.95 -11.46 9.38
C ALA A 143 -8.14 -12.17 8.70
N ASN A 144 -7.90 -13.26 7.98
CA ASN A 144 -8.89 -13.96 7.13
C ASN A 144 -9.61 -13.01 6.15
N LYS A 145 -8.85 -12.09 5.54
CA LYS A 145 -9.36 -11.11 4.57
C LYS A 145 -8.67 -11.28 3.23
N PRO A 146 -9.38 -11.04 2.11
CA PRO A 146 -8.71 -10.91 0.81
C PRO A 146 -7.82 -9.65 0.82
N LEU A 147 -6.70 -9.73 0.12
CA LEU A 147 -5.84 -8.59 -0.18
C LEU A 147 -6.11 -8.12 -1.60
N ARG A 148 -6.52 -6.86 -1.75
CA ARG A 148 -6.87 -6.27 -3.04
C ARG A 148 -5.95 -5.13 -3.42
N HIS A 149 -5.78 -4.93 -4.73
CA HIS A 149 -5.04 -3.83 -5.29
C HIS A 149 -5.59 -3.45 -6.66
N MET A 150 -5.36 -2.19 -7.08
CA MET A 150 -5.68 -1.73 -8.43
C MET A 150 -4.39 -1.47 -9.20
N VAL A 151 -4.29 -2.03 -10.40
CA VAL A 151 -3.11 -1.90 -11.27
C VAL A 151 -3.54 -1.24 -12.57
N PHE A 152 -2.80 -0.20 -12.99
CA PHE A 152 -3.02 0.44 -14.28
C PHE A 152 -2.83 -0.57 -15.41
N VAL A 153 -3.78 -0.61 -16.37
CA VAL A 153 -3.85 -1.67 -17.40
C VAL A 153 -2.59 -1.77 -18.25
N LEU A 154 -1.88 -0.66 -18.49
CA LEU A 154 -0.65 -0.63 -19.28
C LEU A 154 0.61 -0.98 -18.47
N ASN A 155 0.52 -1.11 -17.14
CA ASN A 155 1.67 -1.47 -16.30
C ASN A 155 1.86 -3.00 -16.29
N ASN A 156 2.36 -3.53 -17.40
CA ASN A 156 2.58 -4.97 -17.58
C ASN A 156 3.55 -5.58 -16.57
N GLU A 157 4.56 -4.82 -16.13
CA GLU A 157 5.53 -5.31 -15.14
C GLU A 157 4.90 -5.47 -13.76
N ALA A 158 4.03 -4.53 -13.36
CA ALA A 158 3.27 -4.67 -12.12
C ALA A 158 2.29 -5.85 -12.20
N HIS A 159 1.59 -6.05 -13.34
CA HIS A 159 0.71 -7.20 -13.50
C HIS A 159 1.47 -8.52 -13.31
N LYS A 160 2.57 -8.74 -14.01
CA LYS A 160 3.42 -9.92 -13.86
C LYS A 160 3.95 -10.09 -12.43
N PHE A 161 4.28 -8.99 -11.77
CA PHE A 161 4.76 -9.01 -10.40
C PHE A 161 3.68 -9.51 -9.43
N TYR A 162 2.45 -9.00 -9.50
CA TYR A 162 1.35 -9.44 -8.65
C TYR A 162 0.90 -10.86 -8.98
N GLU A 163 0.84 -11.26 -10.25
CA GLU A 163 0.52 -12.63 -10.67
C GLU A 163 1.50 -13.65 -10.09
N ARG A 164 2.82 -13.36 -10.09
CA ARG A 164 3.83 -14.22 -9.46
C ARG A 164 3.64 -14.36 -7.94
N LEU A 165 2.95 -13.45 -7.29
CA LEU A 165 2.61 -13.50 -5.87
C LEU A 165 1.25 -14.14 -5.60
N GLY A 166 0.57 -14.63 -6.65
CA GLY A 166 -0.71 -15.32 -6.54
C GLY A 166 -1.94 -14.40 -6.58
N PHE A 167 -1.80 -13.15 -7.01
CA PHE A 167 -2.95 -12.30 -7.28
C PHE A 167 -3.62 -12.70 -8.59
N LEU A 168 -4.95 -12.65 -8.61
CA LEU A 168 -5.78 -12.88 -9.78
C LEU A 168 -6.54 -11.60 -10.13
N ILE A 169 -6.76 -11.38 -11.42
CA ILE A 169 -7.64 -10.30 -11.89
C ILE A 169 -9.08 -10.73 -11.58
N ILE A 170 -9.80 -9.91 -10.81
CA ILE A 170 -11.20 -10.14 -10.46
C ILE A 170 -12.17 -9.22 -11.21
N GLU A 171 -11.65 -8.08 -11.72
CA GLU A 171 -12.47 -7.13 -12.46
C GLU A 171 -11.58 -6.28 -13.38
N ASP A 172 -12.04 -5.99 -14.60
CA ASP A 172 -11.44 -5.06 -15.54
C ASP A 172 -12.30 -3.79 -15.60
N LEU A 173 -11.73 -2.67 -15.14
CA LEU A 173 -12.38 -1.36 -15.07
C LEU A 173 -11.93 -0.42 -16.20
N GLY A 174 -11.38 -0.95 -17.27
CA GLY A 174 -10.88 -0.22 -18.43
C GLY A 174 -9.47 0.31 -18.19
N ALA A 175 -9.29 1.44 -17.50
CA ALA A 175 -7.98 2.01 -17.23
C ALA A 175 -7.21 1.23 -16.12
N TYR A 176 -7.92 0.53 -15.25
CA TYR A 176 -7.35 -0.23 -14.13
C TYR A 176 -7.93 -1.63 -14.06
N ARG A 177 -7.12 -2.60 -13.63
CA ARG A 177 -7.55 -3.94 -13.25
C ARG A 177 -7.56 -4.08 -11.75
N HIS A 178 -8.66 -4.61 -11.23
CA HIS A 178 -8.78 -4.96 -9.84
C HIS A 178 -8.21 -6.35 -9.64
N MET A 179 -7.20 -6.48 -8.82
CA MET A 179 -6.53 -7.75 -8.52
C MET A 179 -6.78 -8.14 -7.07
N GLU A 180 -6.93 -9.43 -6.83
CA GLU A 180 -7.20 -10.00 -5.51
C GLU A 180 -6.28 -11.18 -5.23
N TRP A 181 -5.74 -11.21 -4.03
CA TRP A 181 -5.16 -12.40 -3.43
C TRP A 181 -6.10 -12.90 -2.31
N LYS A 182 -6.36 -14.20 -2.31
CA LYS A 182 -7.13 -14.91 -1.27
C LYS A 182 -6.36 -16.11 -0.77
N SER A 183 -6.44 -16.38 0.54
CA SER A 183 -6.06 -17.71 1.03
C SER A 183 -7.00 -18.77 0.44
N GLU A 184 -6.45 -19.85 -0.07
CA GLU A 184 -7.28 -21.01 -0.40
C GLU A 184 -8.00 -21.48 0.87
N PRO A 185 -9.31 -21.83 0.80
CA PRO A 185 -9.97 -22.46 1.92
C PRO A 185 -9.20 -23.73 2.28
N PRO A 186 -9.10 -24.10 3.57
CA PRO A 186 -8.47 -25.36 3.96
C PRO A 186 -9.11 -26.48 3.17
N ALA A 187 -8.28 -27.34 2.58
CA ALA A 187 -8.76 -28.53 1.86
C ALA A 187 -9.71 -29.29 2.77
N VAL A 188 -10.98 -29.42 2.36
CA VAL A 188 -11.94 -30.25 3.06
C VAL A 188 -11.52 -31.68 2.75
N ASP A 189 -10.89 -32.35 3.70
CA ASP A 189 -10.65 -33.80 3.61
C ASP A 189 -11.99 -34.48 3.34
N ARG A 190 -12.10 -35.09 2.18
CA ARG A 190 -13.25 -35.93 1.79
C ARG A 190 -12.99 -37.37 2.18
#